data_913e1bce0c14b8e2ad13f92753dfd932
#
_entry.id   913e1bce0c14b8e2ad13f92753dfd932
#
_cell.length_a   1.000
_cell.length_b   1.000
_cell.length_c   1.000
_cell.angle_alpha   90.00
_cell.angle_beta   90.00
_cell.angle_gamma   90.00
#
_symmetry.space_group_name_H-M   'P 1'
#
loop_
_entity.id
_entity.type
_entity.pdbx_description
1 polymer ?
#
loop_
_entity_poly.entity_id
_entity_poly.type
_entity_poly.pdbx_seq_one_letter_code
_entity_poly.pdbx_strand_id
1 'polypeptide(L)'
;MNSSEEILSTRGLNTLTFADPYAKLCYTARLVGQFDRVIYIDLDTTFTAYFNAGFVHTNSIDIYLPSEGRLAIAIKDVLESMGDSSLVIFDSVNSFYNLFQLRERLSNLNHLLSILIMLLVRRGVDVGIPVLVTSMLRYKKDGGWVHSPASRRLLQRKSVVRLSVEWHGSSRRDLVLKIVEHESLEAGKVFVYKAKDLISV
;
A
#
# COMPACT_ATOMS: atom_id res chain seq x y z
N MET A 1 -5.80 -18.39 12.77
CA MET A 1 -5.83 -17.10 12.07
C MET A 1 -4.39 -16.83 11.63
N ASN A 2 -4.11 -16.80 10.33
CA ASN A 2 -2.78 -16.37 9.91
C ASN A 2 -2.69 -14.87 10.21
N SER A 3 -1.67 -14.45 10.92
CA SER A 3 -1.45 -13.02 11.15
C SER A 3 -1.09 -12.37 9.82
N SER A 4 -1.40 -11.08 9.62
CA SER A 4 -1.03 -10.39 8.37
C SER A 4 0.49 -10.25 8.22
N GLU A 5 1.25 -10.48 9.28
CA GLU A 5 2.71 -10.59 9.29
C GLU A 5 3.20 -11.76 8.44
N GLU A 6 2.45 -12.88 8.37
CA GLU A 6 2.79 -14.03 7.53
C GLU A 6 2.49 -13.79 6.03
N ILE A 7 1.71 -12.76 5.70
CA ILE A 7 1.31 -12.45 4.32
C ILE A 7 2.31 -11.51 3.64
N LEU A 8 3.01 -10.68 4.40
CA LEU A 8 3.98 -9.74 3.84
C LEU A 8 5.40 -10.29 3.93
N SER A 9 6.15 -10.19 2.84
CA SER A 9 7.55 -10.61 2.78
C SER A 9 8.49 -9.45 3.17
N THR A 10 9.51 -9.75 3.97
CA THR A 10 10.61 -8.82 4.27
C THR A 10 11.73 -8.88 3.23
N ARG A 11 11.61 -9.75 2.22
CA ARG A 11 12.66 -10.00 1.22
C ARG A 11 12.55 -9.14 -0.03
N GLY A 12 11.51 -8.31 -0.12
CA GLY A 12 11.32 -7.48 -1.29
C GLY A 12 10.02 -6.68 -1.27
N LEU A 13 9.59 -6.25 -2.45
CA LEU A 13 8.41 -5.42 -2.62
C LEU A 13 7.12 -6.22 -2.42
N ASN A 14 6.26 -5.78 -1.53
CA ASN A 14 4.88 -6.24 -1.42
C ASN A 14 3.96 -5.22 -2.10
N THR A 15 2.97 -5.68 -2.86
CA THR A 15 2.01 -4.82 -3.54
C THR A 15 0.57 -5.20 -3.19
N LEU A 16 -0.24 -4.17 -2.99
CA LEU A 16 -1.69 -4.28 -2.81
C LEU A 16 -2.39 -3.55 -3.94
N THR A 17 -3.16 -4.27 -4.74
CA THR A 17 -4.00 -3.69 -5.78
C THR A 17 -5.46 -3.60 -5.34
N PHE A 18 -6.14 -2.53 -5.75
CA PHE A 18 -7.53 -2.28 -5.39
C PHE A 18 -8.26 -1.56 -6.53
N ALA A 19 -9.56 -1.81 -6.62
CA ALA A 19 -10.48 -1.07 -7.51
C ALA A 19 -11.30 -0.04 -6.73
N ASP A 20 -11.62 -0.34 -5.47
CA ASP A 20 -12.40 0.52 -4.57
C ASP A 20 -11.48 1.11 -3.48
N PRO A 21 -11.35 2.45 -3.38
CA PRO A 21 -10.52 3.10 -2.36
C PRO A 21 -10.94 2.79 -0.92
N TYR A 22 -12.25 2.56 -0.69
CA TYR A 22 -12.73 2.22 0.64
C TYR A 22 -12.36 0.78 1.04
N ALA A 23 -12.34 -0.17 0.09
CA ALA A 23 -11.80 -1.50 0.34
C ALA A 23 -10.32 -1.46 0.73
N LYS A 24 -9.51 -0.63 0.01
CA LYS A 24 -8.10 -0.38 0.37
C LYS A 24 -8.00 0.16 1.79
N LEU A 25 -8.76 1.21 2.11
CA LEU A 25 -8.74 1.85 3.43
C LEU A 25 -9.06 0.86 4.55
N CYS A 26 -10.13 0.06 4.40
CA CYS A 26 -10.50 -0.95 5.39
C CYS A 26 -9.38 -1.98 5.62
N TYR A 27 -8.74 -2.43 4.54
CA TYR A 27 -7.64 -3.39 4.67
C TYR A 27 -6.39 -2.77 5.30
N THR A 28 -6.00 -1.57 4.88
CA THR A 28 -4.84 -0.88 5.45
C THR A 28 -5.05 -0.52 6.91
N ALA A 29 -6.26 -0.08 7.31
CA ALA A 29 -6.61 0.17 8.70
C ALA A 29 -6.44 -1.09 9.58
N ARG A 30 -6.96 -2.24 9.09
CA ARG A 30 -6.76 -3.52 9.76
C ARG A 30 -5.26 -3.87 9.86
N LEU A 31 -4.53 -3.71 8.76
CA LEU A 31 -3.11 -4.05 8.70
C LEU A 31 -2.30 -3.25 9.71
N VAL A 32 -2.53 -1.93 9.77
CA VAL A 32 -1.86 -1.02 10.72
C VAL A 32 -2.10 -1.42 12.17
N GLY A 33 -3.31 -1.89 12.50
CA GLY A 33 -3.65 -2.36 13.84
C GLY A 33 -2.99 -3.69 14.26
N GLN A 34 -2.30 -4.37 13.34
CA GLN A 34 -1.64 -5.65 13.60
C GLN A 34 -0.12 -5.54 13.76
N PHE A 35 0.46 -4.37 13.47
CA PHE A 35 1.88 -4.10 13.61
C PHE A 35 2.15 -3.16 14.79
N ASP A 36 3.29 -3.32 15.44
CA ASP A 36 3.62 -2.55 16.64
C ASP A 36 3.88 -1.07 16.33
N ARG A 37 4.63 -0.79 15.27
CA ARG A 37 4.93 0.56 14.81
C ARG A 37 4.93 0.63 13.29
N VAL A 38 4.10 1.49 12.72
CA VAL A 38 3.92 1.62 11.27
C VAL A 38 4.38 2.99 10.79
N ILE A 39 5.12 3.01 9.69
CA ILE A 39 5.35 4.22 8.91
C ILE A 39 4.37 4.23 7.74
N TYR A 40 3.55 5.27 7.65
CA TYR A 40 2.54 5.43 6.61
C TYR A 40 2.82 6.69 5.77
N ILE A 41 3.17 6.51 4.51
CA ILE A 41 3.35 7.62 3.55
C ILE A 41 2.03 7.79 2.81
N ASP A 42 1.21 8.76 3.27
CA ASP A 42 -0.14 9.02 2.75
C ASP A 42 -0.10 10.16 1.72
N LEU A 43 -0.19 9.81 0.45
CA LEU A 43 -0.07 10.77 -0.66
C LEU A 43 -1.39 11.38 -1.10
N ASP A 44 -2.54 10.88 -0.60
CA ASP A 44 -3.86 11.40 -0.93
C ASP A 44 -4.66 11.89 0.29
N THR A 45 -4.03 11.84 1.47
CA THR A 45 -4.61 12.26 2.75
C THR A 45 -5.82 11.46 3.22
N THR A 46 -6.23 10.45 2.48
CA THR A 46 -7.45 9.68 2.79
C THR A 46 -7.30 8.90 4.10
N PHE A 47 -6.20 8.16 4.25
CA PHE A 47 -5.95 7.40 5.48
C PHE A 47 -5.88 8.34 6.70
N THR A 48 -5.14 9.44 6.57
CA THR A 48 -4.98 10.45 7.64
C THR A 48 -6.31 11.04 8.09
N ALA A 49 -7.23 11.34 7.14
CA ALA A 49 -8.54 11.87 7.47
C ALA A 49 -9.35 10.88 8.34
N TYR A 50 -9.34 9.59 8.01
CA TYR A 50 -10.04 8.55 8.79
C TYR A 50 -9.36 8.27 10.12
N PHE A 51 -8.03 8.31 10.17
CA PHE A 51 -7.27 8.17 11.41
C PHE A 51 -7.59 9.32 12.39
N ASN A 52 -7.55 10.57 11.92
CA ASN A 52 -7.88 11.75 12.74
C ASN A 52 -9.35 11.78 13.17
N ALA A 53 -10.24 11.18 12.41
CA ALA A 53 -11.65 11.02 12.79
C ALA A 53 -11.90 9.88 13.80
N GLY A 54 -10.86 9.14 14.21
CA GLY A 54 -10.97 8.07 15.19
C GLY A 54 -11.50 6.74 14.65
N PHE A 55 -11.60 6.58 13.33
CA PHE A 55 -12.07 5.32 12.71
C PHE A 55 -10.98 4.25 12.58
N VAL A 56 -9.72 4.62 12.71
CA VAL A 56 -8.58 3.71 12.62
C VAL A 56 -7.87 3.63 13.96
N HIS A 57 -7.70 2.42 14.48
CA HIS A 57 -6.97 2.17 15.71
C HIS A 57 -5.63 1.51 15.41
N THR A 58 -4.57 1.98 16.04
CA THR A 58 -3.22 1.44 15.92
C THR A 58 -2.44 1.67 17.22
N ASN A 59 -1.44 0.85 17.46
CA ASN A 59 -0.56 0.99 18.62
C ASN A 59 0.36 2.20 18.48
N SER A 60 1.02 2.31 17.32
CA SER A 60 1.88 3.44 17.00
C SER A 60 1.97 3.62 15.49
N ILE A 61 1.86 4.85 15.02
CA ILE A 61 1.94 5.19 13.59
C ILE A 61 2.62 6.55 13.38
N ASP A 62 3.58 6.59 12.48
CA ASP A 62 4.21 7.81 11.97
C ASP A 62 3.63 8.09 10.58
N ILE A 63 2.81 9.14 10.44
CA ILE A 63 2.17 9.50 9.17
C ILE A 63 2.95 10.62 8.49
N TYR A 64 3.38 10.37 7.27
CA TYR A 64 4.05 11.34 6.40
C TYR A 64 3.09 11.81 5.31
N LEU A 65 2.86 13.12 5.23
CA LEU A 65 2.04 13.80 4.23
C LEU A 65 2.92 14.67 3.32
N PRO A 66 3.69 14.07 2.41
CA PRO A 66 4.62 14.85 1.60
C PRO A 66 3.86 15.66 0.53
N SER A 67 4.26 16.93 0.36
CA SER A 67 3.96 17.71 -0.84
C SER A 67 5.06 17.50 -1.90
N GLU A 68 4.82 17.94 -3.15
CA GLU A 68 5.79 17.84 -4.24
C GLU A 68 7.21 18.28 -3.83
N GLY A 69 7.34 19.49 -3.26
CA GLY A 69 8.65 20.05 -2.87
C GLY A 69 9.29 19.42 -1.62
N ARG A 70 8.55 18.59 -0.86
CA ARG A 70 9.03 17.96 0.38
C ARG A 70 9.13 16.44 0.30
N LEU A 71 8.78 15.85 -0.82
CA LEU A 71 8.78 14.39 -0.97
C LEU A 71 10.16 13.77 -0.70
N ALA A 72 11.23 14.35 -1.25
CA ALA A 72 12.58 13.84 -1.04
C ALA A 72 13.02 13.90 0.44
N ILE A 73 12.64 14.96 1.15
CA ILE A 73 12.91 15.12 2.60
C ILE A 73 12.14 14.05 3.38
N ALA A 74 10.84 13.92 3.10
CA ALA A 74 10.00 12.92 3.77
C ALA A 74 10.52 11.48 3.55
N ILE A 75 10.94 11.15 2.34
CA ILE A 75 11.54 9.83 2.06
C ILE A 75 12.85 9.64 2.81
N LYS A 76 13.71 10.68 2.90
CA LYS A 76 14.93 10.60 3.70
C LYS A 76 14.62 10.33 5.17
N ASP A 77 13.69 11.09 5.77
CA ASP A 77 13.28 10.91 7.17
C ASP A 77 12.70 9.50 7.41
N VAL A 78 11.89 8.99 6.48
CA VAL A 78 11.39 7.61 6.49
C VAL A 78 12.54 6.60 6.49
N LEU A 79 13.51 6.72 5.57
CA LEU A 79 14.65 5.80 5.48
C LEU A 79 15.50 5.77 6.77
N GLU A 80 15.62 6.91 7.45
CA GLU A 80 16.33 7.02 8.72
C GLU A 80 15.57 6.34 9.87
N SER A 81 14.23 6.48 9.91
CA SER A 81 13.37 5.95 10.97
C SER A 81 12.93 4.50 10.78
N MET A 82 13.16 3.89 9.61
CA MET A 82 12.70 2.52 9.30
C MET A 82 13.23 1.46 10.29
N GLY A 83 14.41 1.66 10.88
CA GLY A 83 15.00 0.67 11.79
C GLY A 83 14.18 0.41 13.06
N ASP A 84 13.32 1.36 13.46
CA ASP A 84 12.47 1.29 14.64
C ASP A 84 11.02 0.94 14.31
N SER A 85 10.71 0.62 13.06
CA SER A 85 9.36 0.29 12.61
C SER A 85 9.18 -1.21 12.34
N SER A 86 7.93 -1.65 12.21
CA SER A 86 7.57 -3.03 11.87
C SER A 86 6.91 -3.17 10.50
N LEU A 87 6.49 -2.05 9.89
CA LEU A 87 5.88 -2.00 8.57
C LEU A 87 6.04 -0.60 7.95
N VAL A 88 6.30 -0.54 6.64
CA VAL A 88 6.20 0.71 5.85
C VAL A 88 5.12 0.56 4.79
N ILE A 89 4.22 1.54 4.70
CA ILE A 89 3.17 1.61 3.68
C ILE A 89 3.37 2.87 2.82
N PHE A 90 3.45 2.69 1.50
CA PHE A 90 3.45 3.77 0.50
C PHE A 90 2.09 3.80 -0.21
N ASP A 91 1.26 4.78 0.10
CA ASP A 91 -0.14 4.89 -0.34
C ASP A 91 -0.41 6.21 -1.07
N SER A 92 -0.48 6.24 -2.38
CA SER A 92 -0.46 5.18 -3.37
C SER A 92 0.40 5.58 -4.56
N VAL A 93 0.73 4.60 -5.43
CA VAL A 93 1.38 4.88 -6.72
C VAL A 93 0.59 5.87 -7.56
N ASN A 94 -0.73 5.76 -7.55
CA ASN A 94 -1.59 6.66 -8.33
C ASN A 94 -1.55 8.08 -7.78
N SER A 95 -1.59 8.23 -6.46
CA SER A 95 -1.54 9.51 -5.76
C SER A 95 -0.19 10.20 -5.92
N PHE A 96 0.90 9.42 -6.07
CA PHE A 96 2.21 9.96 -6.42
C PHE A 96 2.18 10.82 -7.69
N TYR A 97 1.51 10.35 -8.76
CA TYR A 97 1.43 11.13 -10.00
C TYR A 97 0.59 12.40 -9.84
N ASN A 98 -0.39 12.39 -8.94
CA ASN A 98 -1.23 13.56 -8.67
C ASN A 98 -0.49 14.68 -7.92
N LEU A 99 0.61 14.37 -7.22
CA LEU A 99 1.46 15.38 -6.56
C LEU A 99 2.14 16.32 -7.56
N PHE A 100 2.48 15.81 -8.77
CA PHE A 100 3.26 16.53 -9.76
C PHE A 100 2.35 17.15 -10.84
N GLN A 101 1.56 18.12 -10.52
CA GLN A 101 0.60 18.86 -11.34
C GLN A 101 1.04 19.10 -12.80
N LEU A 102 1.01 18.09 -13.68
CA LEU A 102 1.25 18.18 -15.13
C LEU A 102 2.55 18.87 -15.59
N ARG A 103 3.46 19.24 -14.70
CA ARG A 103 4.70 19.98 -15.02
C ARG A 103 5.84 19.06 -15.47
N GLU A 104 5.82 17.81 -15.03
CA GLU A 104 6.90 16.85 -15.30
C GLU A 104 6.52 15.84 -16.40
N ARG A 105 7.51 15.41 -17.18
CA ARG A 105 7.32 14.35 -18.14
C ARG A 105 7.04 13.04 -17.41
N LEU A 106 6.04 12.30 -17.85
CA LEU A 106 5.62 11.02 -17.24
C LEU A 106 6.77 10.01 -17.13
N SER A 107 7.72 10.02 -18.08
CA SER A 107 8.92 9.18 -18.03
C SER A 107 9.81 9.48 -16.82
N ASN A 108 10.00 10.76 -16.49
CA ASN A 108 10.81 11.20 -15.34
C ASN A 108 10.13 10.81 -14.03
N LEU A 109 8.81 10.98 -13.95
CA LEU A 109 8.03 10.56 -12.78
C LEU A 109 8.07 9.05 -12.57
N ASN A 110 7.99 8.26 -13.63
CA ASN A 110 8.15 6.81 -13.56
C ASN A 110 9.54 6.41 -13.03
N HIS A 111 10.57 7.10 -13.48
CA HIS A 111 11.93 6.84 -13.01
C HIS A 111 12.10 7.23 -11.55
N LEU A 112 11.63 8.42 -11.16
CA LEU A 112 11.64 8.89 -9.78
C LEU A 112 10.90 7.93 -8.85
N LEU A 113 9.65 7.56 -9.19
CA LEU A 113 8.87 6.61 -8.41
C LEU A 113 9.60 5.28 -8.23
N SER A 114 10.21 4.77 -9.31
CA SER A 114 10.97 3.52 -9.26
C SER A 114 12.16 3.60 -8.32
N ILE A 115 12.90 4.72 -8.34
CA ILE A 115 14.02 4.96 -7.42
C ILE A 115 13.52 5.00 -5.98
N LEU A 116 12.49 5.79 -5.68
CA LEU A 116 11.96 5.95 -4.33
C LEU A 116 11.47 4.60 -3.75
N ILE A 117 10.68 3.86 -4.51
CA ILE A 117 10.19 2.54 -4.07
C ILE A 117 11.37 1.57 -3.86
N MET A 118 12.35 1.54 -4.77
CA MET A 118 13.49 0.64 -4.63
C MET A 118 14.40 1.00 -3.45
N LEU A 119 14.53 2.28 -3.11
CA LEU A 119 15.25 2.72 -1.90
C LEU A 119 14.54 2.24 -0.63
N LEU A 120 13.21 2.43 -0.55
CA LEU A 120 12.41 1.95 0.58
C LEU A 120 12.51 0.42 0.72
N VAL A 121 12.34 -0.31 -0.39
CA VAL A 121 12.42 -1.78 -0.39
C VAL A 121 13.81 -2.27 0.01
N ARG A 122 14.87 -1.68 -0.54
CA ARG A 122 16.24 -2.05 -0.16
C ARG A 122 16.47 -1.82 1.33
N ARG A 123 16.09 -0.66 1.84
CA ARG A 123 16.22 -0.38 3.27
C ARG A 123 15.38 -1.34 4.11
N GLY A 124 14.14 -1.67 3.68
CA GLY A 124 13.28 -2.65 4.35
C GLY A 124 13.93 -4.03 4.44
N VAL A 125 14.53 -4.50 3.35
CA VAL A 125 15.30 -5.76 3.33
C VAL A 125 16.50 -5.70 4.29
N ASP A 126 17.25 -4.60 4.28
CA ASP A 126 18.44 -4.43 5.13
C ASP A 126 18.10 -4.46 6.63
N VAL A 127 16.92 -3.94 7.03
CA VAL A 127 16.47 -3.90 8.43
C VAL A 127 15.45 -4.98 8.79
N GLY A 128 15.05 -5.83 7.83
CA GLY A 128 14.17 -6.98 8.06
C GLY A 128 12.68 -6.62 8.20
N ILE A 129 12.21 -5.51 7.62
CA ILE A 129 10.80 -5.09 7.70
C ILE A 129 10.13 -5.10 6.33
N PRO A 130 8.82 -5.44 6.24
CA PRO A 130 8.08 -5.41 4.99
C PRO A 130 7.80 -3.97 4.52
N VAL A 131 7.84 -3.78 3.20
CA VAL A 131 7.41 -2.55 2.52
C VAL A 131 6.22 -2.89 1.63
N LEU A 132 5.07 -2.27 1.90
CA LEU A 132 3.84 -2.41 1.13
C LEU A 132 3.59 -1.18 0.26
N VAL A 133 3.36 -1.39 -1.02
CA VAL A 133 2.99 -0.33 -1.97
C VAL A 133 1.59 -0.57 -2.49
N THR A 134 0.72 0.41 -2.38
CA THR A 134 -0.66 0.31 -2.87
C THR A 134 -0.80 0.89 -4.27
N SER A 135 -1.68 0.31 -5.09
CA SER A 135 -1.94 0.77 -6.45
C SER A 135 -3.38 0.55 -6.88
N MET A 136 -4.03 1.60 -7.35
CA MET A 136 -5.39 1.55 -7.86
C MET A 136 -5.43 0.94 -9.27
N LEU A 137 -6.36 0.02 -9.48
CA LEU A 137 -6.70 -0.51 -10.80
C LEU A 137 -7.55 0.52 -11.57
N ARG A 138 -7.45 0.50 -12.89
CA ARG A 138 -8.31 1.30 -13.79
C ARG A 138 -9.28 0.40 -14.52
N TYR A 139 -10.52 0.82 -14.63
CA TYR A 139 -11.49 0.12 -15.47
C TYR A 139 -11.28 0.48 -16.94
N LYS A 140 -11.17 -0.54 -17.80
CA LYS A 140 -11.18 -0.40 -19.26
C LYS A 140 -12.42 -1.06 -19.81
N LYS A 141 -13.13 -0.36 -20.69
CA LYS A 141 -14.43 -0.80 -21.26
C LYS A 141 -14.34 -2.20 -21.91
N ASP A 142 -13.23 -2.50 -22.57
CA ASP A 142 -13.04 -3.76 -23.30
C ASP A 142 -12.15 -4.78 -22.57
N GLY A 143 -11.69 -4.51 -21.36
CA GLY A 143 -10.71 -5.34 -20.65
C GLY A 143 -10.89 -5.44 -19.13
N GLY A 144 -11.96 -4.86 -18.59
CA GLY A 144 -12.20 -4.85 -17.15
C GLY A 144 -11.16 -4.07 -16.34
N TRP A 145 -10.90 -4.50 -15.12
CA TRP A 145 -9.94 -3.86 -14.22
C TRP A 145 -8.51 -4.19 -14.61
N VAL A 146 -7.70 -3.18 -14.87
CA VAL A 146 -6.31 -3.30 -15.33
C VAL A 146 -5.38 -2.39 -14.54
N HIS A 147 -4.11 -2.77 -14.44
CA HIS A 147 -3.07 -1.90 -13.86
C HIS A 147 -2.87 -0.63 -14.70
N SER A 148 -2.57 0.47 -14.03
CA SER A 148 -2.09 1.67 -14.71
C SER A 148 -0.79 1.35 -15.47
N PRO A 149 -0.61 1.80 -16.72
CA PRO A 149 0.62 1.55 -17.49
C PRO A 149 1.89 1.99 -16.77
N ALA A 150 1.79 3.09 -16.02
CA ALA A 150 2.89 3.67 -15.28
C ALA A 150 3.39 2.76 -14.13
N SER A 151 2.48 2.11 -13.41
CA SER A 151 2.83 1.22 -12.29
C SER A 151 3.14 -0.22 -12.72
N ARG A 152 2.67 -0.63 -13.92
CA ARG A 152 2.70 -2.03 -14.35
C ARG A 152 4.08 -2.66 -14.32
N ARG A 153 5.10 -1.98 -14.87
CA ARG A 153 6.46 -2.54 -14.94
C ARG A 153 7.08 -2.73 -13.57
N LEU A 154 6.93 -1.74 -12.69
CA LEU A 154 7.49 -1.77 -11.35
C LEU A 154 6.81 -2.84 -10.50
N LEU A 155 5.48 -2.77 -10.42
CA LEU A 155 4.72 -3.60 -9.50
C LEU A 155 4.62 -5.07 -9.94
N GLN A 156 4.48 -5.35 -11.24
CA GLN A 156 4.37 -6.72 -11.72
C GLN A 156 5.70 -7.47 -11.81
N ARG A 157 6.82 -6.77 -12.06
CA ARG A 157 8.12 -7.43 -12.28
C ARG A 157 9.03 -7.47 -11.06
N LYS A 158 8.76 -6.63 -10.05
CA LYS A 158 9.62 -6.45 -8.88
C LYS A 158 8.98 -6.91 -7.59
N SER A 159 7.66 -7.15 -7.56
CA SER A 159 6.98 -7.60 -6.36
C SER A 159 7.24 -9.07 -6.09
N VAL A 160 7.59 -9.40 -4.86
CA VAL A 160 7.70 -10.79 -4.35
C VAL A 160 6.37 -11.28 -3.80
N VAL A 161 5.52 -10.34 -3.33
CA VAL A 161 4.15 -10.59 -2.92
C VAL A 161 3.21 -9.66 -3.67
N ARG A 162 2.16 -10.22 -4.26
CA ARG A 162 1.09 -9.47 -4.91
C ARG A 162 -0.26 -9.83 -4.32
N LEU A 163 -0.94 -8.83 -3.79
CA LEU A 163 -2.23 -8.93 -3.16
C LEU A 163 -3.27 -8.13 -3.94
N SER A 164 -4.52 -8.54 -3.87
CA SER A 164 -5.67 -7.77 -4.36
C SER A 164 -6.73 -7.71 -3.29
N VAL A 165 -7.33 -6.55 -3.10
CA VAL A 165 -8.42 -6.34 -2.15
C VAL A 165 -9.66 -5.82 -2.85
N GLU A 166 -10.81 -6.41 -2.51
CA GLU A 166 -12.12 -6.06 -3.08
C GLU A 166 -13.26 -6.38 -2.11
N TRP A 167 -14.44 -5.83 -2.36
CA TRP A 167 -15.65 -6.19 -1.64
C TRP A 167 -16.26 -7.48 -2.18
N HIS A 168 -16.72 -8.33 -1.30
CA HIS A 168 -17.53 -9.50 -1.67
C HIS A 168 -18.97 -9.08 -1.92
N GLY A 169 -19.38 -9.07 -3.17
CA GLY A 169 -20.72 -8.65 -3.57
C GLY A 169 -21.01 -7.14 -3.39
N SER A 170 -22.28 -6.76 -3.59
CA SER A 170 -22.71 -5.36 -3.54
C SER A 170 -22.93 -4.81 -2.12
N SER A 171 -23.01 -5.68 -1.12
CA SER A 171 -23.38 -5.29 0.25
C SER A 171 -22.26 -4.59 1.04
N ARG A 172 -21.01 -4.65 0.57
CA ARG A 172 -19.81 -4.13 1.26
C ARG A 172 -19.68 -4.61 2.71
N ARG A 173 -20.19 -5.80 3.02
CA ARG A 173 -20.12 -6.39 4.38
C ARG A 173 -18.86 -7.21 4.60
N ASP A 174 -18.35 -7.81 3.55
CA ASP A 174 -17.20 -8.70 3.59
C ASP A 174 -16.11 -8.16 2.66
N LEU A 175 -14.91 -8.01 3.20
CA LEU A 175 -13.72 -7.64 2.47
C LEU A 175 -12.97 -8.91 2.08
N VAL A 176 -12.58 -9.02 0.84
CA VAL A 176 -11.84 -10.16 0.29
C VAL A 176 -10.42 -9.72 -0.02
N LEU A 177 -9.44 -10.36 0.61
CA LEU A 177 -8.04 -10.29 0.25
C LEU A 177 -7.66 -11.55 -0.52
N LYS A 178 -7.17 -11.37 -1.74
CA LYS A 178 -6.73 -12.46 -2.62
C LYS A 178 -5.22 -12.43 -2.79
N ILE A 179 -4.57 -13.57 -2.61
CA ILE A 179 -3.18 -13.78 -2.99
C ILE A 179 -3.10 -13.92 -4.51
N VAL A 180 -2.45 -12.97 -5.17
CA VAL A 180 -2.20 -13.02 -6.61
C VAL A 180 -0.88 -13.73 -6.90
N GLU A 181 0.13 -13.44 -6.08
CA GLU A 181 1.45 -14.09 -6.11
C GLU A 181 2.10 -14.00 -4.73
N HIS A 182 2.77 -15.07 -4.31
CA HIS A 182 3.45 -15.15 -3.02
C HIS A 182 4.52 -16.24 -3.06
N GLU A 183 5.61 -16.08 -2.30
CA GLU A 183 6.73 -17.06 -2.27
C GLU A 183 6.35 -18.38 -1.59
N SER A 184 5.40 -18.38 -0.65
CA SER A 184 5.05 -19.57 0.14
C SER A 184 3.55 -19.89 0.19
N LEU A 185 2.67 -18.92 -0.14
CA LEU A 185 1.23 -19.12 -0.16
C LEU A 185 0.74 -19.42 -1.59
N GLU A 186 -0.27 -20.26 -1.69
CA GLU A 186 -0.87 -20.63 -2.97
C GLU A 186 -1.54 -19.41 -3.64
N ALA A 187 -1.24 -19.21 -4.93
CA ALA A 187 -1.91 -18.19 -5.73
C ALA A 187 -3.41 -18.51 -5.83
N GLY A 188 -4.25 -17.49 -5.68
CA GLY A 188 -5.71 -17.64 -5.65
C GLY A 188 -6.28 -17.87 -4.24
N LYS A 189 -5.46 -18.12 -3.22
CA LYS A 189 -5.92 -18.21 -1.82
C LYS A 189 -6.60 -16.90 -1.43
N VAL A 190 -7.74 -17.03 -0.74
CA VAL A 190 -8.61 -15.91 -0.35
C VAL A 190 -8.78 -15.88 1.15
N PHE A 191 -8.71 -14.68 1.71
CA PHE A 191 -9.06 -14.39 3.11
C PHE A 191 -10.28 -13.46 3.12
N VAL A 192 -11.26 -13.75 3.96
CA VAL A 192 -12.48 -12.95 4.08
C VAL A 192 -12.52 -12.30 5.46
N TYR A 193 -12.73 -10.99 5.49
CA TYR A 193 -12.82 -10.19 6.72
C TYR A 193 -14.17 -9.48 6.78
N LYS A 194 -14.80 -9.43 7.95
CA LYS A 194 -16.04 -8.68 8.16
C LYS A 194 -15.72 -7.17 8.23
N ALA A 195 -16.42 -6.36 7.45
CA ALA A 195 -16.19 -4.90 7.42
C ALA A 195 -16.34 -4.23 8.78
N LYS A 196 -17.30 -4.67 9.60
CA LYS A 196 -17.53 -4.16 10.97
C LYS A 196 -16.34 -4.38 11.92
N ASP A 197 -15.43 -5.30 11.60
CA ASP A 197 -14.26 -5.62 12.42
C ASP A 197 -13.00 -4.86 11.94
N LEU A 198 -13.15 -4.00 10.93
CA LEU A 198 -12.02 -3.34 10.26
C LEU A 198 -11.90 -1.85 10.58
N ILE A 199 -13.04 -1.19 10.76
CA ILE A 199 -13.12 0.23 11.12
C ILE A 199 -14.20 0.35 12.18
N SER A 200 -13.90 1.03 13.29
CA SER A 200 -14.89 1.33 14.31
C SER A 200 -15.83 2.43 13.79
N VAL A 201 -17.08 2.09 13.55
CA VAL A 201 -18.16 3.02 13.21
C VAL A 201 -19.02 3.26 14.42
#